data_8bee24ce6d045a225ba853a287f2040b
#
_entry.id   8bee24ce6d045a225ba853a287f2040b
#
_cell.length_a   1.000
_cell.length_b   1.000
_cell.length_c   1.000
_cell.angle_alpha   90.00
_cell.angle_beta   90.00
_cell.angle_gamma   90.00
#
_symmetry.space_group_name_H-M   'P 1'
#
loop_
_entity.id
_entity.type
_entity.pdbx_description
1 polymer ?
#
loop_
_entity_poly.entity_id
_entity_poly.type
_entity_poly.pdbx_seq_one_letter_code
_entity_poly.pdbx_strand_id
1 'polypeptide(L)'
;IFALLGPNGAGKSTTVEILEGFRSRDGGEVQVLDTDPAIGGLSARQWRNRIGIVLQTSNDAGDLTVAESIKHFSHYYSNPRDPEEVIDAVGLREKQGALVRTLSGGQRRRLDVALGIIGNPELLFLDEPTTGFDPKARRDFWSLIRTLKGEGRTILLTTHYLDEAEALADRVGVITNGKIIEIATPATLGNRANAPARVTWFENNKVNEIESINPTAEVEKLINRFKGEVPQLQVIRPNLEDIYLRMIGENR
;
A
#
# COMPACT_ATOMS: atom_id res chain seq x y z
N ILE A 1 -4.62 -7.70 2.61
CA ILE A 1 -4.26 -6.27 2.43
C ILE A 1 -5.24 -5.61 1.48
N PHE A 2 -5.82 -4.49 1.88
CA PHE A 2 -6.61 -3.62 1.03
C PHE A 2 -5.81 -2.33 0.74
N ALA A 3 -5.61 -1.98 -0.53
CA ALA A 3 -4.97 -0.74 -0.91
C ALA A 3 -6.00 0.29 -1.42
N LEU A 4 -5.95 1.51 -0.89
CA LEU A 4 -6.74 2.64 -1.38
C LEU A 4 -5.87 3.51 -2.27
N LEU A 5 -6.11 3.45 -3.58
CA LEU A 5 -5.43 4.22 -4.61
C LEU A 5 -6.21 5.47 -5.00
N GLY A 6 -5.50 6.55 -5.25
CA GLY A 6 -6.10 7.76 -5.79
C GLY A 6 -5.09 8.90 -5.91
N PRO A 7 -5.35 9.91 -6.73
CA PRO A 7 -4.49 11.07 -6.83
C PRO A 7 -4.49 11.90 -5.52
N ASN A 8 -3.57 12.83 -5.40
CA ASN A 8 -3.58 13.76 -4.27
C ASN A 8 -4.87 14.58 -4.28
N GLY A 9 -5.47 14.75 -3.10
CA GLY A 9 -6.76 15.42 -2.94
C GLY A 9 -8.00 14.57 -3.26
N ALA A 10 -7.83 13.30 -3.64
CA ALA A 10 -8.98 12.41 -3.95
C ALA A 10 -9.83 12.03 -2.73
N GLY A 11 -9.34 12.30 -1.51
CA GLY A 11 -10.03 11.96 -0.27
C GLY A 11 -9.48 10.74 0.47
N LYS A 12 -8.31 10.19 0.08
CA LYS A 12 -7.69 9.03 0.73
C LYS A 12 -7.48 9.25 2.23
N SER A 13 -6.72 10.27 2.61
CA SER A 13 -6.41 10.56 4.03
C SER A 13 -7.68 10.88 4.82
N THR A 14 -8.61 11.66 4.25
CA THR A 14 -9.90 11.94 4.90
C THR A 14 -10.68 10.66 5.18
N THR A 15 -10.72 9.73 4.20
CA THR A 15 -11.38 8.44 4.37
C THR A 15 -10.72 7.63 5.49
N VAL A 16 -9.39 7.53 5.47
CA VAL A 16 -8.65 6.78 6.50
C VAL A 16 -8.81 7.41 7.87
N GLU A 17 -8.69 8.73 8.02
CA GLU A 17 -8.90 9.45 9.28
C GLU A 17 -10.29 9.23 9.88
N ILE A 18 -11.32 9.09 9.03
CA ILE A 18 -12.68 8.74 9.48
C ILE A 18 -12.73 7.27 9.96
N LEU A 19 -12.09 6.34 9.21
CA LEU A 19 -12.04 4.93 9.59
C LEU A 19 -11.22 4.70 10.88
N GLU A 20 -10.22 5.51 11.13
CA GLU A 20 -9.40 5.52 12.35
C GLU A 20 -10.12 6.15 13.56
N GLY A 21 -11.26 6.82 13.32
CA GLY A 21 -11.97 7.58 14.35
C GLY A 21 -11.25 8.88 14.77
N PHE A 22 -10.31 9.36 13.96
CA PHE A 22 -9.60 10.62 14.18
C PHE A 22 -10.41 11.83 13.68
N ARG A 23 -11.17 11.65 12.59
CA ARG A 23 -12.02 12.69 11.97
C ARG A 23 -13.49 12.31 12.07
N SER A 24 -14.34 13.28 12.42
CA SER A 24 -15.79 13.13 12.33
C SER A 24 -16.24 13.13 10.86
N ARG A 25 -17.18 12.26 10.52
CA ARG A 25 -17.87 12.29 9.22
C ARG A 25 -19.05 13.27 9.24
N ASP A 26 -19.39 13.82 8.08
CA ASP A 26 -20.55 14.70 7.91
C ASP A 26 -21.87 13.92 7.81
N GLY A 27 -21.82 12.64 7.42
CA GLY A 27 -22.99 11.78 7.27
C GLY A 27 -22.64 10.36 6.87
N GLY A 28 -23.67 9.52 6.69
CA GLY A 28 -23.52 8.11 6.35
C GLY A 28 -23.17 7.21 7.53
N GLU A 29 -22.98 5.93 7.24
CA GLU A 29 -22.64 4.89 8.21
C GLU A 29 -21.23 4.35 7.97
N VAL A 30 -20.51 4.10 9.04
CA VAL A 30 -19.15 3.52 9.02
C VAL A 30 -19.04 2.47 10.10
N GLN A 31 -18.50 1.32 9.75
CA GLN A 31 -18.17 0.26 10.70
C GLN A 31 -16.73 -0.23 10.46
N VAL A 32 -15.96 -0.29 11.53
CA VAL A 32 -14.60 -0.82 11.56
C VAL A 32 -14.51 -1.80 12.72
N LEU A 33 -14.23 -3.07 12.44
CA LEU A 33 -14.26 -4.15 13.44
C LEU A 33 -15.59 -4.18 14.24
N ASP A 34 -16.71 -4.12 13.49
CA ASP A 34 -18.09 -4.12 14.01
C ASP A 34 -18.45 -2.94 14.94
N THR A 35 -17.68 -1.87 14.87
CA THR A 35 -17.86 -0.68 15.73
C THR A 35 -17.85 0.58 14.87
N ASP A 36 -18.71 1.55 15.22
CA ASP A 36 -18.65 2.89 14.64
C ASP A 36 -17.43 3.64 15.21
N PRO A 37 -16.46 4.08 14.39
CA PRO A 37 -15.28 4.81 14.86
C PRO A 37 -15.58 6.12 15.63
N ALA A 38 -16.75 6.69 15.44
CA ALA A 38 -17.20 7.90 16.18
C ALA A 38 -17.62 7.61 17.62
N ILE A 39 -17.53 6.34 18.07
CA ILE A 39 -17.86 5.96 19.44
C ILE A 39 -17.01 6.72 20.47
N GLY A 40 -17.59 7.02 21.62
CA GLY A 40 -16.93 7.71 22.72
C GLY A 40 -16.70 6.83 23.97
N GLY A 41 -16.04 7.40 24.97
CA GLY A 41 -15.91 6.78 26.30
C GLY A 41 -15.01 5.54 26.36
N LEU A 42 -15.32 4.64 27.26
CA LEU A 42 -14.57 3.40 27.50
C LEU A 42 -14.59 2.45 26.30
N SER A 43 -15.71 2.37 25.59
CA SER A 43 -15.85 1.55 24.38
C SER A 43 -14.91 2.02 23.27
N ALA A 44 -14.68 3.32 23.11
CA ALA A 44 -13.70 3.86 22.18
C ALA A 44 -12.28 3.42 22.52
N ARG A 45 -11.93 3.36 23.82
CA ARG A 45 -10.61 2.88 24.25
C ARG A 45 -10.42 1.38 23.93
N GLN A 46 -11.44 0.57 24.17
CA GLN A 46 -11.40 -0.88 23.85
C GLN A 46 -11.26 -1.10 22.35
N TRP A 47 -12.02 -0.36 21.54
CA TRP A 47 -11.92 -0.44 20.08
C TRP A 47 -10.54 0.01 19.57
N ARG A 48 -9.99 1.13 20.08
CA ARG A 48 -8.64 1.61 19.70
C ARG A 48 -7.53 0.61 20.03
N ASN A 49 -7.69 -0.24 21.05
CA ASN A 49 -6.74 -1.30 21.32
C ASN A 49 -6.69 -2.37 20.21
N ARG A 50 -7.72 -2.45 19.35
CA ARG A 50 -7.81 -3.42 18.25
C ARG A 50 -7.27 -2.87 16.93
N ILE A 51 -6.95 -1.59 16.85
CA ILE A 51 -6.39 -0.95 15.66
C ILE A 51 -4.95 -0.46 15.91
N GLY A 52 -4.14 -0.50 14.88
CA GLY A 52 -2.83 0.13 14.82
C GLY A 52 -2.81 1.18 13.72
N ILE A 53 -2.12 2.27 13.95
CA ILE A 53 -2.04 3.39 13.02
C ILE A 53 -0.58 3.75 12.79
N VAL A 54 -0.18 3.85 11.53
CA VAL A 54 1.14 4.33 11.11
C VAL A 54 0.95 5.52 10.19
N LEU A 55 1.10 6.71 10.74
CA LEU A 55 0.91 7.98 10.03
C LEU A 55 2.03 8.24 9.02
N GLN A 56 1.76 9.10 8.05
CA GLN A 56 2.75 9.53 7.05
C GLN A 56 3.97 10.20 7.69
N THR A 57 3.75 11.01 8.72
CA THR A 57 4.80 11.68 9.50
C THR A 57 4.57 11.44 10.99
N SER A 58 5.61 11.07 11.72
CA SER A 58 5.59 10.97 13.16
C SER A 58 6.59 11.95 13.79
N ASN A 59 6.12 12.73 14.75
CA ASN A 59 6.94 13.63 15.57
C ASN A 59 7.15 13.02 16.95
N ASP A 60 8.06 12.04 17.06
CA ASP A 60 8.31 11.35 18.31
C ASP A 60 9.40 11.98 19.17
N ALA A 61 9.43 11.54 20.43
CA ALA A 61 10.46 11.84 21.40
C ALA A 61 11.83 11.31 20.92
N GLY A 62 12.54 12.12 20.11
CA GLY A 62 13.83 11.76 19.51
C GLY A 62 14.93 11.41 20.52
N ASP A 63 14.72 11.69 21.81
CA ASP A 63 15.65 11.45 22.91
C ASP A 63 15.54 10.07 23.57
N LEU A 64 14.53 9.28 23.18
CA LEU A 64 14.44 7.88 23.58
C LEU A 64 15.21 6.97 22.62
N THR A 65 15.66 5.84 23.11
CA THR A 65 16.15 4.74 22.28
C THR A 65 14.98 4.01 21.62
N VAL A 66 15.26 3.22 20.57
CA VAL A 66 14.24 2.38 19.91
C VAL A 66 13.54 1.47 20.91
N ALA A 67 14.31 0.77 21.77
CA ALA A 67 13.75 -0.13 22.77
C ALA A 67 12.91 0.60 23.81
N GLU A 68 13.38 1.74 24.31
CA GLU A 68 12.61 2.57 25.26
C GLU A 68 11.31 3.06 24.65
N SER A 69 11.33 3.51 23.37
CA SER A 69 10.14 3.97 22.69
C SER A 69 9.09 2.86 22.56
N ILE A 70 9.48 1.68 22.08
CA ILE A 70 8.57 0.54 21.90
C ILE A 70 8.03 0.08 23.26
N LYS A 71 8.90 -0.03 24.29
CA LYS A 71 8.51 -0.37 25.64
C LYS A 71 7.57 0.68 26.25
N HIS A 72 7.82 1.97 26.02
CA HIS A 72 6.94 3.03 26.51
C HIS A 72 5.55 2.90 25.91
N PHE A 73 5.45 2.73 24.58
CA PHE A 73 4.16 2.58 23.90
C PHE A 73 3.41 1.30 24.30
N SER A 74 4.10 0.22 24.65
CA SER A 74 3.43 -1.01 25.10
C SER A 74 2.53 -0.78 26.32
N HIS A 75 2.87 0.15 27.20
CA HIS A 75 2.08 0.43 28.39
C HIS A 75 0.71 1.11 28.12
N TYR A 76 0.46 1.59 26.91
CA TYR A 76 -0.84 2.16 26.56
C TYR A 76 -1.88 1.09 26.23
N TYR A 77 -1.46 -0.16 26.00
CA TYR A 77 -2.32 -1.26 25.56
C TYR A 77 -2.56 -2.27 26.66
N SER A 78 -3.73 -2.89 26.66
CA SER A 78 -4.10 -3.91 27.67
C SER A 78 -3.46 -5.27 27.43
N ASN A 79 -3.14 -5.60 26.18
CA ASN A 79 -2.52 -6.86 25.78
C ASN A 79 -1.47 -6.62 24.68
N PRO A 80 -0.37 -5.91 25.03
CA PRO A 80 0.67 -5.61 24.04
C PRO A 80 1.44 -6.88 23.65
N ARG A 81 2.08 -6.82 22.48
CA ARG A 81 3.14 -7.78 22.13
C ARG A 81 4.36 -7.57 23.01
N ASP A 82 5.21 -8.57 23.07
CA ASP A 82 6.53 -8.41 23.67
C ASP A 82 7.37 -7.38 22.87
N PRO A 83 7.88 -6.32 23.50
CA PRO A 83 8.71 -5.34 22.84
C PRO A 83 9.91 -5.91 22.09
N GLU A 84 10.57 -6.94 22.65
CA GLU A 84 11.72 -7.60 22.03
C GLU A 84 11.33 -8.33 20.74
N GLU A 85 10.18 -9.04 20.74
CA GLU A 85 9.64 -9.69 19.55
C GLU A 85 9.27 -8.66 18.47
N VAL A 86 8.74 -7.51 18.87
CA VAL A 86 8.40 -6.44 17.93
C VAL A 86 9.65 -5.82 17.31
N ILE A 87 10.71 -5.59 18.08
CA ILE A 87 12.01 -5.11 17.60
C ILE A 87 12.56 -6.06 16.52
N ASP A 88 12.49 -7.36 16.77
CA ASP A 88 12.93 -8.37 15.80
C ASP A 88 12.06 -8.39 14.55
N ALA A 89 10.74 -8.37 14.73
CA ALA A 89 9.78 -8.42 13.63
C ALA A 89 9.97 -7.26 12.63
N VAL A 90 10.31 -6.07 13.12
CA VAL A 90 10.58 -4.92 12.25
C VAL A 90 12.06 -4.80 11.80
N GLY A 91 12.92 -5.72 12.24
CA GLY A 91 14.35 -5.75 11.86
C GLY A 91 15.16 -4.59 12.42
N LEU A 92 14.90 -4.21 13.67
CA LEU A 92 15.63 -3.13 14.38
C LEU A 92 16.53 -3.64 15.51
N ARG A 93 16.79 -4.94 15.62
CA ARG A 93 17.60 -5.55 16.68
C ARG A 93 18.96 -4.85 16.86
N GLU A 94 19.68 -4.62 15.79
CA GLU A 94 21.00 -3.95 15.84
C GLU A 94 20.93 -2.47 16.23
N LYS A 95 19.75 -1.87 16.19
CA LYS A 95 19.48 -0.47 16.48
C LYS A 95 18.67 -0.23 17.74
N GLN A 96 18.39 -1.26 18.53
CA GLN A 96 17.54 -1.15 19.73
C GLN A 96 18.02 -0.13 20.75
N GLY A 97 19.35 0.02 20.91
CA GLY A 97 19.99 1.02 21.79
C GLY A 97 20.26 2.37 21.13
N ALA A 98 19.96 2.55 19.84
CA ALA A 98 20.19 3.81 19.16
C ALA A 98 19.08 4.82 19.51
N LEU A 99 19.43 6.10 19.64
CA LEU A 99 18.46 7.18 19.82
C LEU A 99 17.61 7.32 18.56
N VAL A 100 16.31 7.50 18.72
CA VAL A 100 15.35 7.61 17.63
C VAL A 100 15.72 8.71 16.62
N ARG A 101 16.27 9.84 17.09
CA ARG A 101 16.73 10.93 16.22
C ARG A 101 17.92 10.57 15.32
N THR A 102 18.63 9.47 15.59
CA THR A 102 19.80 9.03 14.80
C THR A 102 19.47 8.00 13.75
N LEU A 103 18.21 7.58 13.66
CA LEU A 103 17.75 6.59 12.71
C LEU A 103 17.71 7.16 11.28
N SER A 104 18.05 6.33 10.29
CA SER A 104 17.75 6.65 8.90
C SER A 104 16.24 6.68 8.65
N GLY A 105 15.77 7.32 7.56
CA GLY A 105 14.34 7.38 7.23
C GLY A 105 13.67 5.99 7.17
N GLY A 106 14.34 5.01 6.57
CA GLY A 106 13.83 3.62 6.53
C GLY A 106 13.79 2.96 7.90
N GLN A 107 14.81 3.18 8.77
CA GLN A 107 14.80 2.68 10.14
C GLN A 107 13.73 3.36 10.98
N ARG A 108 13.54 4.67 10.78
CA ARG A 108 12.46 5.41 11.43
C ARG A 108 11.09 4.83 11.05
N ARG A 109 10.85 4.59 9.76
CA ARG A 109 9.59 3.99 9.30
C ARG A 109 9.34 2.59 9.86
N ARG A 110 10.40 1.78 10.04
CA ARG A 110 10.30 0.50 10.74
C ARG A 110 9.91 0.67 12.21
N LEU A 111 10.41 1.70 12.89
CA LEU A 111 9.99 2.04 14.24
C LEU A 111 8.52 2.48 14.26
N ASP A 112 8.05 3.31 13.31
CA ASP A 112 6.64 3.71 13.24
C ASP A 112 5.73 2.49 13.10
N VAL A 113 6.12 1.51 12.28
CA VAL A 113 5.40 0.22 12.19
C VAL A 113 5.46 -0.53 13.53
N ALA A 114 6.60 -0.57 14.20
CA ALA A 114 6.72 -1.20 15.52
C ALA A 114 5.74 -0.60 16.52
N LEU A 115 5.63 0.74 16.55
CA LEU A 115 4.66 1.44 17.40
C LEU A 115 3.21 1.15 17.01
N GLY A 116 2.95 0.99 15.71
CA GLY A 116 1.62 0.61 15.22
C GLY A 116 1.20 -0.83 15.56
N ILE A 117 2.16 -1.76 15.69
CA ILE A 117 1.86 -3.17 15.95
C ILE A 117 2.06 -3.61 17.39
N ILE A 118 2.67 -2.79 18.25
CA ILE A 118 2.95 -3.14 19.66
C ILE A 118 1.68 -3.46 20.43
N GLY A 119 0.56 -2.80 20.11
CA GLY A 119 -0.76 -3.05 20.69
C GLY A 119 -1.40 -4.37 20.28
N ASN A 120 -0.74 -5.18 19.44
CA ASN A 120 -1.28 -6.41 18.86
C ASN A 120 -2.60 -6.20 18.08
N PRO A 121 -2.66 -5.24 17.15
CA PRO A 121 -3.90 -4.88 16.48
C PRO A 121 -4.41 -5.96 15.53
N GLU A 122 -5.74 -6.04 15.37
CA GLU A 122 -6.42 -6.84 14.35
C GLU A 122 -6.37 -6.16 12.97
N LEU A 123 -6.44 -4.83 12.97
CA LEU A 123 -6.39 -3.98 11.77
C LEU A 123 -5.29 -2.93 11.90
N LEU A 124 -4.41 -2.88 10.89
CA LEU A 124 -3.33 -1.91 10.78
C LEU A 124 -3.62 -0.94 9.64
N PHE A 125 -3.63 0.35 9.93
CA PHE A 125 -3.69 1.43 8.96
C PHE A 125 -2.28 1.92 8.63
N LEU A 126 -1.97 2.05 7.34
CA LEU A 126 -0.70 2.55 6.84
C LEU A 126 -0.96 3.69 5.86
N ASP A 127 -0.66 4.92 6.26
CA ASP A 127 -0.84 6.07 5.37
C ASP A 127 0.45 6.37 4.61
N GLU A 128 0.44 6.14 3.28
CA GLU A 128 1.56 6.32 2.35
C GLU A 128 2.91 5.83 2.89
N PRO A 129 3.03 4.53 3.27
CA PRO A 129 4.10 4.05 4.13
C PRO A 129 5.50 4.10 3.52
N THR A 130 5.64 4.14 2.21
CA THR A 130 6.96 4.12 1.53
C THR A 130 7.33 5.42 0.83
N THR A 131 6.60 6.50 1.12
CA THR A 131 6.93 7.81 0.57
C THR A 131 8.34 8.24 0.96
N GLY A 132 9.15 8.62 -0.06
CA GLY A 132 10.53 9.03 0.12
C GLY A 132 11.55 7.89 0.27
N PHE A 133 11.14 6.62 0.12
CA PHE A 133 12.07 5.50 0.14
C PHE A 133 12.79 5.31 -1.19
N ASP A 134 14.07 4.91 -1.11
CA ASP A 134 14.75 4.35 -2.26
C ASP A 134 14.18 2.95 -2.64
N PRO A 135 14.44 2.43 -3.86
CA PRO A 135 13.85 1.17 -4.32
C PRO A 135 14.21 -0.05 -3.44
N LYS A 136 15.37 -0.04 -2.77
CA LYS A 136 15.77 -1.13 -1.88
C LYS A 136 15.00 -1.06 -0.57
N ALA A 137 14.99 0.09 0.08
CA ALA A 137 14.25 0.32 1.32
C ALA A 137 12.76 0.00 1.15
N ARG A 138 12.17 0.36 -0.01
CA ARG A 138 10.77 0.03 -0.35
C ARG A 138 10.54 -1.49 -0.40
N ARG A 139 11.38 -2.24 -1.10
CA ARG A 139 11.26 -3.72 -1.18
C ARG A 139 11.42 -4.39 0.17
N ASP A 140 12.37 -3.92 0.99
CA ASP A 140 12.59 -4.44 2.33
C ASP A 140 11.38 -4.15 3.23
N PHE A 141 10.75 -2.99 3.09
CA PHE A 141 9.52 -2.63 3.78
C PHE A 141 8.34 -3.50 3.32
N TRP A 142 8.18 -3.74 2.02
CA TRP A 142 7.13 -4.65 1.51
C TRP A 142 7.27 -6.07 2.07
N SER A 143 8.50 -6.55 2.27
CA SER A 143 8.73 -7.84 2.90
C SER A 143 8.23 -7.84 4.35
N LEU A 144 8.47 -6.78 5.12
CA LEU A 144 7.93 -6.61 6.46
C LEU A 144 6.39 -6.66 6.45
N ILE A 145 5.74 -5.90 5.56
CA ILE A 145 4.27 -5.87 5.48
C ILE A 145 3.67 -7.24 5.11
N ARG A 146 4.34 -7.99 4.21
CA ARG A 146 3.92 -9.38 3.91
C ARG A 146 4.07 -10.32 5.11
N THR A 147 5.10 -10.17 5.91
CA THR A 147 5.27 -10.94 7.15
C THR A 147 4.12 -10.65 8.13
N LEU A 148 3.79 -9.38 8.35
CA LEU A 148 2.67 -8.98 9.21
C LEU A 148 1.31 -9.51 8.70
N LYS A 149 1.10 -9.52 7.38
CA LYS A 149 -0.05 -10.18 6.77
C LYS A 149 -0.07 -11.68 7.07
N GLY A 150 1.08 -12.34 6.96
CA GLY A 150 1.24 -13.78 7.24
C GLY A 150 0.90 -14.14 8.68
N GLU A 151 1.02 -13.19 9.62
CA GLU A 151 0.57 -13.34 11.03
C GLU A 151 -0.97 -13.24 11.18
N GLY A 152 -1.73 -13.09 10.08
CA GLY A 152 -3.20 -13.03 10.10
C GLY A 152 -3.77 -11.61 10.29
N ARG A 153 -2.96 -10.56 10.17
CA ARG A 153 -3.42 -9.17 10.35
C ARG A 153 -4.12 -8.65 9.10
N THR A 154 -5.20 -7.93 9.32
CA THR A 154 -5.80 -7.11 8.26
C THR A 154 -5.02 -5.80 8.13
N ILE A 155 -4.72 -5.40 6.90
CA ILE A 155 -3.97 -4.17 6.63
C ILE A 155 -4.73 -3.33 5.61
N LEU A 156 -4.99 -2.08 5.93
CA LEU A 156 -5.44 -1.06 5.00
C LEU A 156 -4.30 -0.08 4.77
N LEU A 157 -3.88 0.05 3.50
CA LEU A 157 -2.86 1.02 3.15
C LEU A 157 -3.38 2.03 2.14
N THR A 158 -2.98 3.29 2.28
CA THR A 158 -3.09 4.27 1.20
C THR A 158 -1.78 4.33 0.46
N THR A 159 -1.84 4.52 -0.83
CA THR A 159 -0.65 4.77 -1.64
C THR A 159 -1.01 5.49 -2.94
N HIS A 160 -0.06 6.20 -3.48
CA HIS A 160 -0.09 6.70 -4.85
C HIS A 160 0.90 5.93 -5.75
N TYR A 161 1.65 4.97 -5.17
CA TYR A 161 2.55 4.07 -5.89
C TYR A 161 1.80 2.82 -6.33
N LEU A 162 1.63 2.67 -7.61
CA LEU A 162 0.88 1.55 -8.20
C LEU A 162 1.62 0.23 -8.09
N ASP A 163 2.95 0.27 -8.15
CA ASP A 163 3.83 -0.88 -7.90
C ASP A 163 3.70 -1.42 -6.46
N GLU A 164 3.48 -0.55 -5.48
CA GLU A 164 3.21 -0.95 -4.10
C GLU A 164 1.87 -1.68 -3.97
N ALA A 165 0.82 -1.13 -4.56
CA ALA A 165 -0.50 -1.77 -4.57
C ALA A 165 -0.45 -3.12 -5.30
N GLU A 166 0.24 -3.20 -6.44
CA GLU A 166 0.41 -4.44 -7.20
C GLU A 166 1.20 -5.51 -6.41
N ALA A 167 2.23 -5.08 -5.66
CA ALA A 167 3.07 -5.97 -4.89
C ALA A 167 2.44 -6.49 -3.60
N LEU A 168 1.57 -5.71 -2.95
CA LEU A 168 1.09 -5.97 -1.60
C LEU A 168 -0.40 -6.31 -1.50
N ALA A 169 -1.25 -5.68 -2.33
CA ALA A 169 -2.68 -5.72 -2.13
C ALA A 169 -3.34 -7.02 -2.62
N ASP A 170 -4.28 -7.54 -1.85
CA ASP A 170 -5.23 -8.56 -2.31
C ASP A 170 -6.37 -7.91 -3.10
N ARG A 171 -6.78 -6.71 -2.65
CA ARG A 171 -7.82 -5.89 -3.29
C ARG A 171 -7.37 -4.43 -3.30
N VAL A 172 -7.77 -3.74 -4.35
CA VAL A 172 -7.52 -2.32 -4.56
C VAL A 172 -8.84 -1.60 -4.72
N GLY A 173 -9.02 -0.50 -3.99
CA GLY A 173 -10.09 0.47 -4.20
C GLY A 173 -9.52 1.72 -4.86
N VAL A 174 -10.07 2.13 -5.99
CA VAL A 174 -9.68 3.39 -6.64
C VAL A 174 -10.65 4.48 -6.24
N ILE A 175 -10.12 5.55 -5.63
CA ILE A 175 -10.89 6.73 -5.22
C ILE A 175 -10.51 7.93 -6.08
N THR A 176 -11.52 8.66 -6.56
CA THR A 176 -11.36 9.94 -7.26
C THR A 176 -12.52 10.86 -6.89
N ASN A 177 -12.24 12.15 -6.68
CA ASN A 177 -13.25 13.16 -6.31
C ASN A 177 -14.15 12.71 -5.14
N GLY A 178 -13.59 12.05 -4.13
CA GLY A 178 -14.31 11.57 -2.95
C GLY A 178 -15.19 10.33 -3.17
N LYS A 179 -15.09 9.67 -4.32
CA LYS A 179 -15.91 8.47 -4.66
C LYS A 179 -15.03 7.30 -5.00
N ILE A 180 -15.38 6.11 -4.50
CA ILE A 180 -14.81 4.85 -4.97
C ILE A 180 -15.41 4.52 -6.33
N ILE A 181 -14.56 4.43 -7.35
CA ILE A 181 -14.99 4.11 -8.73
C ILE A 181 -14.94 2.63 -9.02
N GLU A 182 -14.03 1.88 -8.41
CA GLU A 182 -13.94 0.43 -8.55
C GLU A 182 -13.22 -0.19 -7.34
N ILE A 183 -13.59 -1.43 -6.99
CA ILE A 183 -12.85 -2.29 -6.06
C ILE A 183 -12.65 -3.65 -6.73
N ALA A 184 -11.39 -4.02 -6.96
CA ALA A 184 -11.02 -5.27 -7.62
C ALA A 184 -9.68 -5.81 -7.09
N THR A 185 -9.24 -6.96 -7.59
CA THR A 185 -7.84 -7.38 -7.39
C THR A 185 -6.92 -6.58 -8.32
N PRO A 186 -5.62 -6.44 -8.02
CA PRO A 186 -4.68 -5.78 -8.94
C PRO A 186 -4.69 -6.38 -10.36
N ALA A 187 -4.97 -7.67 -10.46
CA ALA A 187 -5.02 -8.39 -11.74
C ALA A 187 -6.27 -8.11 -12.57
N THR A 188 -7.39 -7.76 -11.92
CA THR A 188 -8.70 -7.60 -12.59
C THR A 188 -9.18 -6.17 -12.66
N LEU A 189 -8.54 -5.24 -11.96
CA LEU A 189 -8.90 -3.83 -11.93
C LEU A 189 -9.01 -3.25 -13.35
N GLY A 190 -10.08 -2.52 -13.63
CA GLY A 190 -10.36 -1.89 -14.92
C GLY A 190 -10.33 -2.89 -16.08
N ASN A 191 -10.78 -4.11 -15.84
CA ASN A 191 -10.77 -5.22 -16.80
C ASN A 191 -9.39 -5.57 -17.37
N ARG A 192 -8.31 -5.34 -16.58
CA ARG A 192 -6.91 -5.56 -16.96
C ARG A 192 -6.66 -6.93 -17.57
N ALA A 193 -7.29 -7.96 -17.04
CA ALA A 193 -7.11 -9.34 -17.51
C ALA A 193 -7.46 -9.53 -19.00
N ASN A 194 -8.40 -8.74 -19.52
CA ASN A 194 -8.85 -8.77 -20.91
C ASN A 194 -8.38 -7.56 -21.72
N ALA A 195 -7.56 -6.70 -21.14
CA ALA A 195 -7.05 -5.53 -21.83
C ALA A 195 -6.13 -5.93 -23.00
N PRO A 196 -6.23 -5.24 -24.15
CA PRO A 196 -5.37 -5.53 -25.29
C PRO A 196 -3.89 -5.34 -24.93
N ALA A 197 -3.05 -6.24 -25.42
CA ALA A 197 -1.61 -6.08 -25.34
C ALA A 197 -1.12 -5.21 -26.49
N ARG A 198 -0.10 -4.41 -26.25
CA ARG A 198 0.60 -3.63 -27.25
C ARG A 198 1.75 -4.48 -27.80
N VAL A 199 1.72 -4.73 -29.12
CA VAL A 199 2.79 -5.40 -29.86
C VAL A 199 3.53 -4.32 -30.62
N THR A 200 4.85 -4.20 -30.38
CA THR A 200 5.70 -3.21 -31.08
C THR A 200 6.83 -3.93 -31.82
N TRP A 201 7.24 -3.37 -32.96
CA TRP A 201 8.37 -3.86 -33.73
C TRP A 201 9.01 -2.70 -34.52
N PHE A 202 10.26 -2.90 -34.93
CA PHE A 202 10.99 -1.92 -35.74
C PHE A 202 10.98 -2.31 -37.21
N GLU A 203 10.48 -1.44 -38.07
CA GLU A 203 10.42 -1.62 -39.52
C GLU A 203 10.40 -0.27 -40.23
N ASN A 204 11.05 -0.19 -41.40
CA ASN A 204 11.16 1.04 -42.20
C ASN A 204 11.68 2.25 -41.39
N ASN A 205 12.71 2.00 -40.58
CA ASN A 205 13.39 2.98 -39.73
C ASN A 205 12.46 3.68 -38.69
N LYS A 206 11.38 3.00 -38.27
CA LYS A 206 10.46 3.47 -37.24
C LYS A 206 9.93 2.32 -36.39
N VAL A 207 9.52 2.66 -35.16
CA VAL A 207 8.76 1.76 -34.31
C VAL A 207 7.32 1.76 -34.80
N ASN A 208 6.79 0.56 -35.08
CA ASN A 208 5.39 0.34 -35.39
C ASN A 208 4.72 -0.32 -34.19
N GLU A 209 3.42 -0.09 -34.01
CA GLU A 209 2.68 -0.68 -32.91
C GLU A 209 1.26 -1.09 -33.32
N ILE A 210 0.72 -2.09 -32.64
CA ILE A 210 -0.68 -2.52 -32.73
C ILE A 210 -1.18 -2.97 -31.36
N GLU A 211 -2.40 -2.64 -31.02
CA GLU A 211 -3.08 -3.19 -29.87
C GLU A 211 -3.91 -4.42 -30.27
N SER A 212 -3.77 -5.52 -29.51
CA SER A 212 -4.49 -6.77 -29.80
C SER A 212 -4.88 -7.52 -28.52
N ILE A 213 -6.08 -8.05 -28.49
CA ILE A 213 -6.55 -9.01 -27.46
C ILE A 213 -5.91 -10.38 -27.65
N ASN A 214 -5.44 -10.69 -28.88
CA ASN A 214 -4.72 -11.90 -29.20
C ASN A 214 -3.31 -11.59 -29.73
N PRO A 215 -2.39 -11.18 -28.88
CA PRO A 215 -1.05 -10.75 -29.28
C PRO A 215 -0.25 -11.89 -29.92
N THR A 216 -0.50 -13.15 -29.56
CA THR A 216 0.18 -14.31 -30.15
C THR A 216 -0.08 -14.41 -31.65
N ALA A 217 -1.33 -14.21 -32.08
CA ALA A 217 -1.67 -14.23 -33.48
C ALA A 217 -1.05 -13.07 -34.27
N GLU A 218 -0.90 -11.90 -33.63
CA GLU A 218 -0.20 -10.77 -34.28
C GLU A 218 1.31 -11.03 -34.42
N VAL A 219 1.92 -11.61 -33.38
CA VAL A 219 3.33 -12.01 -33.43
C VAL A 219 3.56 -13.07 -34.53
N GLU A 220 2.66 -14.05 -34.67
CA GLU A 220 2.73 -15.07 -35.73
C GLU A 220 2.66 -14.42 -37.13
N LYS A 221 1.75 -13.48 -37.35
CA LYS A 221 1.67 -12.72 -38.61
C LYS A 221 2.99 -11.97 -38.91
N LEU A 222 3.58 -11.35 -37.88
CA LEU A 222 4.84 -10.63 -38.02
C LEU A 222 5.99 -11.59 -38.37
N ILE A 223 6.10 -12.73 -37.66
CA ILE A 223 7.14 -13.75 -37.97
C ILE A 223 7.01 -14.25 -39.41
N ASN A 224 5.79 -14.55 -39.86
CA ASN A 224 5.56 -14.99 -41.23
C ASN A 224 5.89 -13.91 -42.26
N ARG A 225 5.59 -12.64 -41.97
CA ARG A 225 5.90 -11.49 -42.82
C ARG A 225 7.41 -11.24 -42.94
N PHE A 226 8.13 -11.30 -41.83
CA PHE A 226 9.59 -11.08 -41.78
C PHE A 226 10.39 -12.34 -42.20
N LYS A 227 9.71 -13.50 -42.29
CA LYS A 227 10.33 -14.80 -42.57
C LYS A 227 11.48 -15.17 -41.62
N GLY A 228 11.34 -14.75 -40.35
CA GLY A 228 12.34 -14.97 -39.32
C GLY A 228 12.19 -14.03 -38.14
N GLU A 229 13.29 -13.59 -37.57
CA GLU A 229 13.33 -12.70 -36.43
C GLU A 229 12.69 -11.33 -36.75
N VAL A 230 11.80 -10.88 -35.87
CA VAL A 230 11.14 -9.55 -35.97
C VAL A 230 11.95 -8.55 -35.17
N PRO A 231 12.54 -7.52 -35.81
CA PRO A 231 13.43 -6.58 -35.12
C PRO A 231 12.74 -5.84 -33.97
N GLN A 232 13.37 -5.82 -32.80
CA GLN A 232 12.91 -5.15 -31.58
C GLN A 232 11.45 -5.51 -31.21
N LEU A 233 11.03 -6.75 -31.45
CA LEU A 233 9.70 -7.22 -31.07
C LEU A 233 9.51 -7.14 -29.56
N GLN A 234 8.43 -6.48 -29.16
CA GLN A 234 7.97 -6.47 -27.77
C GLN A 234 6.48 -6.75 -27.72
N VAL A 235 6.05 -7.49 -26.70
CA VAL A 235 4.65 -7.72 -26.38
C VAL A 235 4.42 -7.28 -24.95
N ILE A 236 3.74 -6.16 -24.79
CA ILE A 236 3.55 -5.51 -23.49
C ILE A 236 2.07 -5.55 -23.15
N ARG A 237 1.72 -6.23 -22.05
CA ARG A 237 0.39 -6.14 -21.47
C ARG A 237 0.31 -4.90 -20.59
N PRO A 238 -0.86 -4.23 -20.52
CA PRO A 238 -1.04 -3.07 -19.66
C PRO A 238 -0.67 -3.42 -18.20
N ASN A 239 0.14 -2.59 -17.59
CA ASN A 239 0.42 -2.66 -16.15
C ASN A 239 -0.72 -1.98 -15.36
N LEU A 240 -0.63 -2.00 -14.03
CA LEU A 240 -1.65 -1.37 -13.18
C LEU A 240 -1.71 0.15 -13.41
N GLU A 241 -0.59 0.78 -13.76
CA GLU A 241 -0.51 2.22 -14.03
C GLU A 241 -1.27 2.60 -15.30
N ASP A 242 -1.10 1.84 -16.38
CA ASP A 242 -1.83 2.07 -17.64
C ASP A 242 -3.35 2.01 -17.42
N ILE A 243 -3.79 1.04 -16.64
CA ILE A 243 -5.21 0.86 -16.30
C ILE A 243 -5.71 2.01 -15.43
N TYR A 244 -4.97 2.33 -14.36
CA TYR A 244 -5.32 3.40 -13.44
C TYR A 244 -5.43 4.75 -14.16
N LEU A 245 -4.48 5.10 -15.03
CA LEU A 245 -4.51 6.34 -15.81
C LEU A 245 -5.72 6.42 -16.74
N ARG A 246 -6.13 5.31 -17.37
CA ARG A 246 -7.38 5.25 -18.14
C ARG A 246 -8.59 5.55 -17.25
N MET A 247 -8.71 4.88 -16.10
CA MET A 247 -9.83 5.04 -15.19
C MET A 247 -10.00 6.47 -14.66
N ILE A 248 -8.90 7.15 -14.30
CA ILE A 248 -8.96 8.54 -13.80
C ILE A 248 -9.09 9.56 -14.95
N GLY A 249 -8.62 9.22 -16.15
CA GLY A 249 -8.73 10.05 -17.36
C GLY A 249 -10.16 10.10 -17.92
N GLU A 250 -10.90 9.02 -17.84
CA GLU A 250 -12.30 8.93 -18.26
C GLU A 250 -13.28 9.63 -17.30
N ASN A 251 -12.84 9.95 -16.08
CA ASN A 251 -13.65 10.59 -15.04
C ASN A 251 -13.29 12.08 -14.82
N ARG A 252 -12.64 12.73 -15.80
CA ARG A 252 -12.36 14.18 -15.78
C ARG A 252 -13.36 14.97 -16.59
#